data_e8ebdf7973fd2d808fef68c8ed7dee20
#
_entry.id   e8ebdf7973fd2d808fef68c8ed7dee20
#
_cell.length_a   1.000
_cell.length_b   1.000
_cell.length_c   1.000
_cell.angle_alpha   90.00
_cell.angle_beta   90.00
_cell.angle_gamma   90.00
#
_symmetry.space_group_name_H-M   'P 1'
#
loop_
_entity.id
_entity.type
_entity.pdbx_description
1 polymer ?
#
loop_
_entity_poly.entity_id
_entity_poly.type
_entity_poly.pdbx_seq_one_letter_code
_entity_poly.pdbx_strand_id
1 'polypeptide(L)'
;MARFGLDGRSFVMLLMGFGCNVPALMGTRVIRSRGLRLLTMLVIPFSLCSARLQVFVFFIAALFTPSSGPLVLFSLYLFGILSAVLTSLLFKRQLVNSEAFVLEMPPYRFPALRQMLLRGWSEVGHFLKRATRFIIAGVSMVWLLTNFPADAAPGSLDTWAGQLGSLLDPLMQPLGIDPMLTIA
;
A
#
# COMPACT_ATOMS: atom_id res chain seq x y z
N MET A 1 18.83 -12.23 5.25
CA MET A 1 17.38 -12.50 5.23
C MET A 1 16.95 -13.36 6.41
N ALA A 2 17.55 -14.51 6.67
CA ALA A 2 17.20 -15.36 7.83
C ALA A 2 17.31 -14.64 9.19
N ARG A 3 18.23 -13.70 9.36
CA ARG A 3 18.36 -12.88 10.58
C ARG A 3 17.13 -12.00 10.86
N PHE A 4 16.37 -11.63 9.84
CA PHE A 4 15.13 -10.83 9.96
C PHE A 4 13.87 -11.69 10.09
N GLY A 5 13.98 -13.02 10.09
CA GLY A 5 12.84 -13.93 10.14
C GLY A 5 12.02 -13.98 8.85
N LEU A 6 12.56 -13.49 7.74
CA LEU A 6 11.92 -13.49 6.42
C LEU A 6 12.55 -14.59 5.55
N ASP A 7 11.70 -15.39 4.92
CA ASP A 7 12.08 -16.43 3.95
C ASP A 7 12.24 -15.82 2.54
N GLY A 8 12.91 -16.55 1.63
CA GLY A 8 13.08 -16.12 0.23
C GLY A 8 11.76 -15.80 -0.48
N ARG A 9 10.68 -16.50 -0.15
CA ARG A 9 9.33 -16.23 -0.67
C ARG A 9 8.80 -14.87 -0.20
N SER A 10 9.02 -14.53 1.07
CA SER A 10 8.67 -13.21 1.63
C SER A 10 9.41 -12.09 0.94
N PHE A 11 10.70 -12.33 0.59
CA PHE A 11 11.50 -11.35 -0.12
C PHE A 11 10.95 -11.04 -1.53
N VAL A 12 10.52 -12.07 -2.27
CA VAL A 12 9.88 -11.87 -3.57
C VAL A 12 8.60 -11.04 -3.44
N MET A 13 7.79 -11.31 -2.40
CA MET A 13 6.58 -10.51 -2.14
C MET A 13 6.91 -9.06 -1.79
N LEU A 14 7.97 -8.81 -1.03
CA LEU A 14 8.43 -7.45 -0.73
C LEU A 14 8.91 -6.72 -1.99
N LEU A 15 9.66 -7.39 -2.87
CA LEU A 15 10.04 -6.81 -4.16
C LEU A 15 8.82 -6.44 -5.01
N MET A 16 7.81 -7.30 -5.07
CA MET A 16 6.54 -6.98 -5.73
C MET A 16 5.84 -5.77 -5.08
N GLY A 17 5.99 -5.59 -3.76
CA GLY A 17 5.45 -4.47 -3.00
C GLY A 17 5.97 -3.10 -3.46
N PHE A 18 7.19 -3.00 -3.97
CA PHE A 18 7.70 -1.76 -4.57
C PHE A 18 6.95 -1.37 -5.85
N GLY A 19 6.40 -2.33 -6.58
CA GLY A 19 5.52 -2.03 -7.71
C GLY A 19 4.10 -1.71 -7.24
N CYS A 20 3.46 -2.64 -6.56
CA CYS A 20 2.10 -2.49 -6.04
C CYS A 20 1.87 -3.39 -4.82
N ASN A 21 1.45 -2.80 -3.71
CA ASN A 21 1.21 -3.53 -2.46
C ASN A 21 0.04 -4.52 -2.55
N VAL A 22 -0.95 -4.27 -3.41
CA VAL A 22 -2.15 -5.13 -3.50
C VAL A 22 -1.82 -6.53 -4.04
N PRO A 23 -1.17 -6.71 -5.21
CA PRO A 23 -0.77 -8.04 -5.67
C PRO A 23 0.28 -8.67 -4.75
N ALA A 24 1.17 -7.88 -4.12
CA ALA A 24 2.12 -8.39 -3.15
C ALA A 24 1.41 -9.03 -1.94
N LEU A 25 0.41 -8.36 -1.38
CA LEU A 25 -0.42 -8.90 -0.29
C LEU A 25 -1.20 -10.15 -0.71
N MET A 26 -1.77 -10.16 -1.93
CA MET A 26 -2.46 -11.33 -2.46
C MET A 26 -1.50 -12.52 -2.65
N GLY A 27 -0.27 -12.27 -3.09
CA GLY A 27 0.77 -13.26 -3.28
C GLY A 27 1.26 -13.91 -1.98
N THR A 28 1.07 -13.28 -0.81
CA THR A 28 1.44 -13.87 0.48
C THR A 28 0.74 -15.19 0.77
N ARG A 29 -0.34 -15.51 0.07
CA ARG A 29 -1.06 -16.80 0.17
C ARG A 29 -0.18 -18.00 -0.18
N VAL A 30 0.89 -17.80 -0.93
CA VAL A 30 1.88 -18.86 -1.26
C VAL A 30 2.74 -19.24 -0.04
N ILE A 31 2.78 -18.38 0.98
CA ILE A 31 3.53 -18.61 2.20
C ILE A 31 2.73 -19.58 3.09
N ARG A 32 3.28 -20.77 3.36
CA ARG A 32 2.61 -21.83 4.12
C ARG A 32 2.48 -21.51 5.61
N SER A 33 3.53 -20.98 6.22
CA SER A 33 3.53 -20.60 7.64
C SER A 33 2.65 -19.39 7.89
N ARG A 34 1.66 -19.53 8.80
CA ARG A 34 0.75 -18.44 9.17
C ARG A 34 1.50 -17.26 9.76
N GLY A 35 2.47 -17.51 10.65
CA GLY A 35 3.24 -16.47 11.29
C GLY A 35 4.10 -15.68 10.30
N LEU A 36 4.81 -16.38 9.41
CA LEU A 36 5.60 -15.76 8.36
C LEU A 36 4.73 -14.96 7.38
N ARG A 37 3.56 -15.47 7.02
CA ARG A 37 2.61 -14.76 6.18
C ARG A 37 2.11 -13.48 6.83
N LEU A 38 1.73 -13.52 8.11
CA LEU A 38 1.32 -12.33 8.86
C LEU A 38 2.45 -11.31 8.97
N LEU A 39 3.67 -11.75 9.27
CA LEU A 39 4.83 -10.87 9.33
C LEU A 39 5.08 -10.19 7.98
N THR A 40 5.01 -10.95 6.88
CA THR A 40 5.18 -10.42 5.53
C THR A 40 4.08 -9.41 5.19
N MET A 41 2.81 -9.69 5.55
CA MET A 41 1.70 -8.76 5.36
C MET A 41 1.86 -7.46 6.16
N LEU A 42 2.45 -7.51 7.36
CA LEU A 42 2.73 -6.33 8.18
C LEU A 42 3.86 -5.48 7.60
N VAL A 43 4.84 -6.12 6.95
CA VAL A 43 6.02 -5.42 6.41
C VAL A 43 5.77 -4.82 5.02
N ILE A 44 4.96 -5.46 4.16
CA ILE A 44 4.65 -4.99 2.80
C ILE A 44 4.20 -3.52 2.75
N PRO A 45 3.30 -3.01 3.63
CA PRO A 45 2.84 -1.62 3.57
C PRO A 45 3.92 -0.56 3.77
N PHE A 46 5.07 -0.93 4.35
CA PHE A 46 6.21 -0.01 4.50
C PHE A 46 7.04 0.13 3.22
N SER A 47 6.88 -0.77 2.25
CA SER A 47 7.48 -0.59 0.93
C SER A 47 6.73 0.52 0.17
N LEU A 48 7.51 1.48 -0.35
CA LEU A 48 6.98 2.60 -1.13
C LEU A 48 6.63 2.12 -2.54
N CYS A 49 5.35 1.86 -2.77
CA CYS A 49 4.85 1.50 -4.10
C CYS A 49 4.78 2.74 -5.01
N SER A 50 4.71 2.51 -6.32
CA SER A 50 4.68 3.57 -7.34
C SER A 50 3.58 4.61 -7.13
N ALA A 51 2.39 4.19 -6.66
CA ALA A 51 1.28 5.10 -6.38
C ALA A 51 1.60 6.05 -5.21
N ARG A 52 2.16 5.53 -4.11
CA ARG A 52 2.59 6.37 -2.98
C ARG A 52 3.72 7.30 -3.37
N LEU A 53 4.64 6.83 -4.22
CA LEU A 53 5.72 7.66 -4.72
C LEU A 53 5.18 8.89 -5.45
N GLN A 54 4.19 8.73 -6.33
CA GLN A 54 3.57 9.86 -7.05
C GLN A 54 2.95 10.88 -6.09
N VAL A 55 2.24 10.41 -5.05
CA VAL A 55 1.66 11.28 -4.02
C VAL A 55 2.76 12.04 -3.27
N PHE A 56 3.83 11.36 -2.85
CA PHE A 56 4.94 12.03 -2.17
C PHE A 56 5.65 13.04 -3.06
N VAL A 57 5.89 12.72 -4.33
CA VAL A 57 6.49 13.67 -5.29
C VAL A 57 5.61 14.90 -5.47
N PHE A 58 4.29 14.73 -5.55
CA PHE A 58 3.36 15.83 -5.64
C PHE A 58 3.42 16.76 -4.40
N PHE A 59 3.37 16.18 -3.20
CA PHE A 59 3.46 16.97 -1.96
C PHE A 59 4.83 17.64 -1.79
N ILE A 60 5.91 16.94 -2.14
CA ILE A 60 7.26 17.51 -2.08
C ILE A 60 7.39 18.67 -3.05
N ALA A 61 6.85 18.56 -4.26
CA ALA A 61 6.88 19.64 -5.24
C ALA A 61 6.04 20.86 -4.82
N ALA A 62 4.95 20.63 -4.05
CA ALA A 62 4.09 21.70 -3.56
C ALA A 62 4.64 22.43 -2.33
N LEU A 63 5.31 21.70 -1.42
CA LEU A 63 5.71 22.20 -0.11
C LEU A 63 7.20 22.58 -0.01
N PHE A 64 8.06 21.98 -0.82
CA PHE A 64 9.51 22.12 -0.72
C PHE A 64 10.10 22.76 -1.98
N THR A 65 11.22 23.45 -1.80
CA THR A 65 11.99 23.99 -2.91
C THR A 65 12.61 22.86 -3.75
N PRO A 66 12.81 23.05 -5.07
CA PRO A 66 13.36 22.02 -5.95
C PRO A 66 14.72 21.46 -5.52
N SER A 67 15.50 22.22 -4.77
CA SER A 67 16.82 21.81 -4.26
C SER A 67 16.73 20.81 -3.09
N SER A 68 15.71 20.89 -2.24
CA SER A 68 15.55 20.02 -1.06
C SER A 68 14.64 18.81 -1.31
N GLY A 69 13.86 18.82 -2.39
CA GLY A 69 12.94 17.73 -2.75
C GLY A 69 13.57 16.35 -2.79
N PRO A 70 14.69 16.14 -3.49
CA PRO A 70 15.34 14.83 -3.57
C PRO A 70 15.81 14.30 -2.21
N LEU A 71 16.28 15.18 -1.33
CA LEU A 71 16.73 14.81 0.02
C LEU A 71 15.57 14.32 0.88
N VAL A 72 14.43 15.03 0.82
CA VAL A 72 13.21 14.66 1.53
C VAL A 72 12.70 13.30 1.03
N LEU A 73 12.67 13.09 -0.28
CA LEU A 73 12.26 11.81 -0.86
C LEU A 73 13.16 10.67 -0.39
N PHE A 74 14.48 10.87 -0.43
CA PHE A 74 15.45 9.88 0.06
C PHE A 74 15.25 9.55 1.53
N SER A 75 15.01 10.56 2.38
CA SER A 75 14.75 10.37 3.80
C SER A 75 13.48 9.55 4.06
N LEU A 76 12.41 9.76 3.27
CA LEU A 76 11.17 8.98 3.34
C LEU A 76 11.39 7.51 2.97
N TYR A 77 12.20 7.25 1.94
CA TYR A 77 12.59 5.88 1.58
C TYR A 77 13.36 5.18 2.69
N LEU A 78 14.35 5.89 3.23
CA LEU A 78 15.15 5.36 4.34
C LEU A 78 14.29 5.07 5.58
N PHE A 79 13.39 5.98 5.90
CA PHE A 79 12.44 5.82 7.00
C PHE A 79 11.49 4.62 6.77
N GLY A 80 11.00 4.42 5.54
CA GLY A 80 10.19 3.26 5.18
C GLY A 80 10.93 1.95 5.37
N ILE A 81 12.17 1.86 4.88
CA ILE A 81 13.02 0.67 5.06
C ILE A 81 13.30 0.41 6.54
N LEU A 82 13.65 1.46 7.29
CA LEU A 82 13.93 1.35 8.73
C LEU A 82 12.70 0.85 9.50
N SER A 83 11.53 1.40 9.19
CA SER A 83 10.25 0.97 9.79
C SER A 83 9.91 -0.48 9.44
N ALA A 84 10.17 -0.92 8.22
CA ALA A 84 9.99 -2.30 7.78
C ALA A 84 10.89 -3.26 8.57
N VAL A 85 12.17 -2.91 8.72
CA VAL A 85 13.14 -3.69 9.50
C VAL A 85 12.76 -3.73 10.97
N LEU A 86 12.40 -2.58 11.55
CA LEU A 86 12.00 -2.49 12.95
C LEU A 86 10.75 -3.34 13.23
N THR A 87 9.74 -3.25 12.39
CA THR A 87 8.51 -4.06 12.48
C THR A 87 8.84 -5.55 12.39
N SER A 88 9.71 -5.93 11.45
CA SER A 88 10.15 -7.32 11.30
C SER A 88 10.85 -7.83 12.55
N LEU A 89 11.75 -7.06 13.15
CA LEU A 89 12.49 -7.44 14.35
C LEU A 89 11.59 -7.55 15.58
N LEU A 90 10.65 -6.61 15.75
CA LEU A 90 9.71 -6.60 16.89
C LEU A 90 8.78 -7.81 16.86
N PHE A 91 8.20 -8.12 15.71
CA PHE A 91 7.20 -9.17 15.60
C PHE A 91 7.77 -10.56 15.28
N LYS A 92 9.04 -10.66 14.88
CA LYS A 92 9.69 -11.94 14.58
C LYS A 92 9.52 -12.97 15.69
N ARG A 93 9.75 -12.57 16.95
CA ARG A 93 9.70 -13.50 18.10
C ARG A 93 8.29 -14.00 18.39
N GLN A 94 7.26 -13.23 18.07
CA GLN A 94 5.87 -13.55 18.35
C GLN A 94 5.22 -14.34 17.21
N LEU A 95 5.59 -14.05 15.96
CA LEU A 95 4.92 -14.58 14.78
C LEU A 95 5.68 -15.73 14.11
N VAL A 96 7.01 -15.75 14.20
CA VAL A 96 7.83 -16.77 13.55
C VAL A 96 8.23 -17.83 14.56
N ASN A 97 7.43 -18.88 14.68
CA ASN A 97 7.87 -20.11 15.32
C ASN A 97 8.90 -20.78 14.40
N SER A 98 10.00 -21.24 14.96
CA SER A 98 11.07 -21.96 14.26
C SER A 98 10.59 -23.38 13.88
N GLU A 99 9.59 -23.48 13.01
CA GLU A 99 9.33 -24.73 12.33
C GLU A 99 10.49 -24.94 11.35
N ALA A 100 11.24 -26.02 11.57
CA ALA A 100 12.31 -26.43 10.69
C ALA A 100 11.69 -26.65 9.29
N PHE A 101 11.99 -25.73 8.38
CA PHE A 101 11.47 -25.78 7.02
C PHE A 101 12.24 -26.85 6.25
N VAL A 102 11.74 -28.08 6.32
CA VAL A 102 12.24 -29.16 5.46
C VAL A 102 11.71 -28.88 4.06
N LEU A 103 12.55 -28.31 3.23
CA LEU A 103 12.28 -28.12 1.82
C LEU A 103 12.62 -29.44 1.10
N GLU A 104 11.62 -30.30 0.91
CA GLU A 104 11.74 -31.31 -0.12
C GLU A 104 11.85 -30.56 -1.47
N MET A 105 13.03 -30.59 -2.08
CA MET A 105 13.24 -30.00 -3.39
C MET A 105 12.73 -30.99 -4.44
N PRO A 106 11.53 -30.73 -5.03
CA PRO A 106 11.10 -31.52 -6.17
C PRO A 106 12.04 -31.23 -7.35
N PRO A 107 12.28 -32.21 -8.23
CA PRO A 107 13.14 -32.04 -9.39
C PRO A 107 12.66 -30.85 -10.23
N TYR A 108 13.60 -30.01 -10.68
CA TYR A 108 13.31 -28.89 -11.55
C TYR A 108 12.66 -29.39 -12.85
N ARG A 109 11.40 -29.05 -13.05
CA ARG A 109 10.71 -29.24 -14.32
C ARG A 109 10.48 -27.87 -14.96
N PHE A 110 10.80 -27.74 -16.24
CA PHE A 110 10.48 -26.53 -16.99
C PHE A 110 8.95 -26.32 -16.97
N PRO A 111 8.47 -25.16 -16.50
CA PRO A 111 7.04 -24.87 -16.50
C PRO A 111 6.53 -24.77 -17.95
N ALA A 112 5.37 -25.36 -18.21
CA ALA A 112 4.70 -25.20 -19.49
C ALA A 112 4.29 -23.74 -19.69
N LEU A 113 4.95 -23.00 -20.57
CA LEU A 113 4.73 -21.58 -20.86
C LEU A 113 3.25 -21.23 -21.05
N ARG A 114 2.52 -22.08 -21.76
CA ARG A 114 1.08 -21.91 -21.99
C ARG A 114 0.27 -21.86 -20.70
N GLN A 115 0.56 -22.79 -19.77
CA GLN A 115 -0.16 -22.83 -18.48
C GLN A 115 0.21 -21.62 -17.60
N MET A 116 1.46 -21.20 -17.64
CA MET A 116 1.94 -20.03 -16.89
C MET A 116 1.27 -18.75 -17.40
N LEU A 117 1.18 -18.57 -18.72
CA LEU A 117 0.51 -17.41 -19.32
C LEU A 117 -0.99 -17.41 -19.04
N LEU A 118 -1.67 -18.54 -19.16
CA LEU A 118 -3.10 -18.64 -18.90
C LEU A 118 -3.44 -18.35 -17.43
N ARG A 119 -2.64 -18.89 -16.49
CA ARG A 119 -2.80 -18.59 -15.06
C ARG A 119 -2.50 -17.14 -14.76
N GLY A 120 -1.40 -16.60 -15.30
CA GLY A 120 -1.06 -15.20 -15.14
C GLY A 120 -2.17 -14.26 -15.64
N TRP A 121 -2.72 -14.53 -16.82
CA TRP A 121 -3.83 -13.77 -17.39
C TRP A 121 -5.09 -13.85 -16.54
N SER A 122 -5.41 -15.03 -16.03
CA SER A 122 -6.55 -15.22 -15.10
C SER A 122 -6.37 -14.41 -13.81
N GLU A 123 -5.18 -14.45 -13.20
CA GLU A 123 -4.88 -13.69 -11.97
C GLU A 123 -4.94 -12.18 -12.20
N VAL A 124 -4.39 -11.70 -13.32
CA VAL A 124 -4.48 -10.29 -13.72
C VAL A 124 -5.94 -9.89 -13.94
N GLY A 125 -6.73 -10.71 -14.61
CA GLY A 125 -8.17 -10.47 -14.81
C GLY A 125 -8.95 -10.38 -13.49
N HIS A 126 -8.69 -11.26 -12.55
CA HIS A 126 -9.30 -11.23 -11.22
C HIS A 126 -8.87 -9.98 -10.41
N PHE A 127 -7.60 -9.63 -10.49
CA PHE A 127 -7.08 -8.41 -9.88
C PHE A 127 -7.74 -7.15 -10.48
N LEU A 128 -7.78 -7.05 -11.81
CA LEU A 128 -8.37 -5.90 -12.50
C LEU A 128 -9.85 -5.71 -12.14
N LYS A 129 -10.64 -6.79 -12.20
CA LYS A 129 -12.06 -6.73 -11.84
C LYS A 129 -12.28 -6.26 -10.40
N ARG A 130 -11.43 -6.69 -9.48
CA ARG A 130 -11.51 -6.28 -8.07
C ARG A 130 -11.10 -4.82 -7.91
N ALA A 131 -9.94 -4.43 -8.46
CA ALA A 131 -9.42 -3.06 -8.40
C ALA A 131 -10.39 -2.06 -9.04
N THR A 132 -10.90 -2.35 -10.24
CA THR A 132 -11.86 -1.50 -10.94
C THR A 132 -13.13 -1.27 -10.13
N ARG A 133 -13.67 -2.31 -9.48
CA ARG A 133 -14.87 -2.18 -8.63
C ARG A 133 -14.64 -1.21 -7.47
N PHE A 134 -13.50 -1.32 -6.79
CA PHE A 134 -13.17 -0.40 -5.68
C PHE A 134 -12.87 1.02 -6.16
N ILE A 135 -12.18 1.17 -7.28
CA ILE A 135 -11.87 2.48 -7.86
C ILE A 135 -13.17 3.17 -8.29
N ILE A 136 -14.03 2.49 -9.03
CA ILE A 136 -15.31 3.06 -9.48
C ILE A 136 -16.18 3.43 -8.28
N ALA A 137 -16.30 2.54 -7.28
CA ALA A 137 -17.08 2.82 -6.08
C ALA A 137 -16.52 4.03 -5.32
N GLY A 138 -15.19 4.11 -5.14
CA GLY A 138 -14.54 5.23 -4.45
C GLY A 138 -14.71 6.55 -5.21
N VAL A 139 -14.44 6.56 -6.50
CA VAL A 139 -14.59 7.77 -7.34
C VAL A 139 -16.06 8.22 -7.38
N SER A 140 -17.01 7.29 -7.54
CA SER A 140 -18.43 7.61 -7.52
C SER A 140 -18.87 8.17 -6.16
N MET A 141 -18.36 7.62 -5.07
CA MET A 141 -18.66 8.09 -3.71
C MET A 141 -18.12 9.50 -3.49
N VAL A 142 -16.86 9.76 -3.84
CA VAL A 142 -16.25 11.09 -3.75
C VAL A 142 -16.97 12.08 -4.62
N TRP A 143 -17.29 11.72 -5.87
CA TRP A 143 -18.04 12.57 -6.78
C TRP A 143 -19.42 12.93 -6.21
N LEU A 144 -20.13 11.97 -5.63
CA LEU A 144 -21.43 12.17 -4.99
C LEU A 144 -21.34 13.14 -3.80
N LEU A 145 -20.34 12.95 -2.94
CA LEU A 145 -20.11 13.80 -1.76
C LEU A 145 -19.73 15.24 -2.13
N THR A 146 -19.00 15.43 -3.22
CA THR A 146 -18.53 16.75 -3.66
C THR A 146 -19.53 17.50 -4.52
N ASN A 147 -20.48 16.81 -5.20
CA ASN A 147 -21.48 17.42 -6.08
C ASN A 147 -22.89 17.49 -5.48
N PHE A 148 -23.16 16.90 -4.32
CA PHE A 148 -24.46 17.00 -3.67
C PHE A 148 -24.40 17.92 -2.42
N PRO A 149 -25.40 18.81 -2.22
CA PRO A 149 -26.57 19.10 -3.06
C PRO A 149 -26.23 19.89 -4.33
N ALA A 150 -26.99 19.68 -5.40
CA ALA A 150 -26.75 20.22 -6.74
C ALA A 150 -26.76 21.78 -6.83
N ASP A 151 -27.24 22.46 -5.81
CA ASP A 151 -27.30 23.91 -5.69
C ASP A 151 -25.98 24.56 -5.20
N ALA A 152 -25.04 23.75 -4.75
CA ALA A 152 -23.74 24.20 -4.25
C ALA A 152 -22.67 24.07 -5.35
N ALA A 153 -21.73 25.03 -5.42
CA ALA A 153 -20.58 24.90 -6.31
C ALA A 153 -19.74 23.66 -5.94
N PRO A 154 -19.21 22.88 -6.91
CA PRO A 154 -18.42 21.69 -6.62
C PRO A 154 -17.24 22.02 -5.72
N GLY A 155 -17.11 21.33 -4.57
CA GLY A 155 -16.03 21.56 -3.60
C GLY A 155 -16.26 22.76 -2.65
N SER A 156 -17.47 23.36 -2.60
CA SER A 156 -17.82 24.38 -1.62
C SER A 156 -18.13 23.79 -0.24
N LEU A 157 -18.08 24.61 0.81
CA LEU A 157 -18.41 24.21 2.19
C LEU A 157 -19.89 23.79 2.35
N ASP A 158 -20.75 24.10 1.40
CA ASP A 158 -22.17 23.75 1.41
C ASP A 158 -22.44 22.33 0.90
N THR A 159 -21.45 21.67 0.34
CA THR A 159 -21.55 20.26 -0.07
C THR A 159 -21.47 19.32 1.14
N TRP A 160 -21.96 18.08 0.98
CA TRP A 160 -21.86 17.08 2.05
C TRP A 160 -20.41 16.83 2.48
N ALA A 161 -19.45 16.89 1.55
CA ALA A 161 -18.04 16.84 1.86
C ALA A 161 -17.62 18.04 2.73
N GLY A 162 -18.11 19.25 2.42
CA GLY A 162 -17.87 20.46 3.21
C GLY A 162 -18.45 20.40 4.61
N GLN A 163 -19.68 19.87 4.75
CA GLN A 163 -20.30 19.67 6.06
C GLN A 163 -19.55 18.65 6.94
N LEU A 164 -19.07 17.56 6.34
CA LEU A 164 -18.21 16.59 7.04
C LEU A 164 -16.85 17.21 7.40
N GLY A 165 -16.28 18.03 6.51
CA GLY A 165 -15.05 18.79 6.80
C GLY A 165 -15.22 19.76 7.96
N SER A 166 -16.31 20.53 7.99
CA SER A 166 -16.61 21.46 9.06
C SER A 166 -16.91 20.79 10.42
N LEU A 167 -17.45 19.58 10.42
CA LEU A 167 -17.65 18.77 11.62
C LEU A 167 -16.30 18.26 12.17
N LEU A 168 -15.32 18.00 11.31
CA LEU A 168 -13.96 17.60 11.69
C LEU A 168 -13.04 18.78 12.00
N ASP A 169 -13.43 20.01 11.61
CA ASP A 169 -12.65 21.23 11.80
C ASP A 169 -12.18 21.44 13.26
N PRO A 170 -13.04 21.31 14.31
CA PRO A 170 -12.58 21.49 15.69
C PRO A 170 -11.51 20.49 16.13
N LEU A 171 -11.40 19.34 15.46
CA LEU A 171 -10.38 18.32 15.73
C LEU A 171 -9.08 18.59 14.97
N MET A 172 -9.17 19.25 13.79
CA MET A 172 -8.04 19.52 12.89
C MET A 172 -7.45 20.91 13.10
N GLN A 173 -8.19 21.86 13.68
CA GLN A 173 -7.71 23.21 14.02
C GLN A 173 -6.39 23.24 14.82
N PRO A 174 -6.18 22.37 15.85
CA PRO A 174 -4.91 22.35 16.58
C PRO A 174 -3.73 21.87 15.73
N LEU A 175 -3.96 21.25 14.55
CA LEU A 175 -2.95 20.79 13.60
C LEU A 175 -2.64 21.84 12.51
N GLY A 176 -3.35 22.98 12.49
CA GLY A 176 -3.14 24.06 11.52
C GLY A 176 -3.58 23.70 10.09
N ILE A 177 -4.51 22.77 9.94
CA ILE A 177 -5.04 22.32 8.66
C ILE A 177 -6.28 23.14 8.33
N ASP A 178 -6.26 23.89 7.22
CA ASP A 178 -7.41 24.64 6.73
C ASP A 178 -8.55 23.70 6.31
N PRO A 179 -9.84 24.09 6.53
CA PRO A 179 -11.00 23.26 6.16
C PRO A 179 -11.05 22.90 4.67
N MET A 180 -10.48 23.73 3.80
CA MET A 180 -10.33 23.43 2.37
C MET A 180 -9.40 22.22 2.11
N LEU A 181 -8.35 22.08 2.91
CA LEU A 181 -7.39 20.95 2.84
C LEU A 181 -7.98 19.66 3.41
N THR A 182 -8.95 19.77 4.31
CA THR A 182 -9.65 18.60 4.90
C THR A 182 -10.62 17.95 3.91
N ILE A 183 -11.09 18.72 2.90
CA ILE A 183 -12.02 18.26 1.86
C ILE A 183 -11.29 17.66 0.64
N ALA A 184 -10.02 18.04 0.41
CA ALA A 184 -9.21 17.58 -0.71
C ALA A 184 -8.53 16.24 -0.42
#